data_7d92e346cd1e3ceeca0b31e32e827cf2
#
_entry.id   7d92e346cd1e3ceeca0b31e32e827cf2
#
_cell.length_a   1.000
_cell.length_b   1.000
_cell.length_c   1.000
_cell.angle_alpha   90.00
_cell.angle_beta   90.00
_cell.angle_gamma   90.00
#
_symmetry.space_group_name_H-M   'P 1'
#
loop_
_entity.id
_entity.type
_entity.pdbx_description
1 polymer ?
#
loop_
_entity_poly.entity_id
_entity_poly.type
_entity_poly.pdbx_seq_one_letter_code
_entity_poly.pdbx_strand_id
1 'polypeptide(L)'
;MKAKRVTGMLLASALAVSLFTGCGSGSSENEGGTKEFTAFYAVPGAEINDDNDIQQIIAEKTGVKVDETWLTGQTASEAVGTLIAGGDYPDFIDGGDAMGQLYEAGALVPLDDYLDDYPNIKAYYTDEEWNKLRRDDGHIYWIQQFQNVKGEEKATTHNDEAFWIQTRVLEWAGYPEVNTLDEYFDLLESYMEANPTMEDGTENIPYTILCED
;
A
#
# COMPACT_ATOMS: atom_id res chain seq x y z
N MET A 1 59.20 7.95 41.69
CA MET A 1 58.42 7.10 40.77
C MET A 1 56.99 6.92 41.25
N LYS A 2 56.20 7.96 41.47
CA LYS A 2 54.79 7.90 41.92
C LYS A 2 53.78 8.78 41.15
N ALA A 3 54.25 9.48 40.09
CA ALA A 3 53.43 10.44 39.35
C ALA A 3 52.79 9.87 38.03
N LYS A 4 53.13 8.64 37.59
CA LYS A 4 52.64 8.06 36.31
C LYS A 4 51.40 7.18 36.41
N ARG A 5 50.84 6.94 37.62
CA ARG A 5 49.68 6.09 37.82
C ARG A 5 48.35 6.83 38.00
N VAL A 6 48.36 8.13 38.18
CA VAL A 6 47.17 8.96 38.41
C VAL A 6 46.59 9.51 37.10
N THR A 7 47.40 9.66 36.06
CA THR A 7 46.98 10.18 34.76
C THR A 7 46.20 9.16 33.92
N GLY A 8 46.36 7.86 34.19
CA GLY A 8 45.61 6.80 33.48
C GLY A 8 44.19 6.57 33.97
N MET A 9 43.87 7.00 35.17
CA MET A 9 42.56 6.77 35.77
C MET A 9 41.51 7.87 35.50
N LEU A 10 42.00 9.05 35.08
CA LEU A 10 41.14 10.18 34.70
C LEU A 10 40.70 10.14 33.23
N LEU A 11 41.40 9.39 32.36
CA LEU A 11 40.96 9.19 30.97
C LEU A 11 39.93 8.06 30.78
N ALA A 12 39.87 7.11 31.73
CA ALA A 12 38.90 6.03 31.67
C ALA A 12 37.49 6.43 32.16
N SER A 13 37.38 7.50 32.95
CA SER A 13 36.11 8.02 33.44
C SER A 13 35.42 8.98 32.48
N ALA A 14 36.11 9.53 31.48
CA ALA A 14 35.52 10.43 30.50
C ALA A 14 34.85 9.68 29.31
N LEU A 15 35.19 8.40 29.11
CA LEU A 15 34.57 7.57 28.06
C LEU A 15 33.28 6.84 28.48
N ALA A 16 32.98 6.82 29.76
CA ALA A 16 31.76 6.12 30.28
C ALA A 16 30.49 6.98 30.34
N VAL A 17 30.59 8.28 30.07
CA VAL A 17 29.43 9.22 30.14
C VAL A 17 28.82 9.47 28.76
N SER A 18 29.45 9.06 27.66
CA SER A 18 28.95 9.28 26.30
C SER A 18 28.11 8.14 25.72
N LEU A 19 27.76 7.11 26.51
CA LEU A 19 26.98 5.96 26.06
C LEU A 19 25.51 5.95 26.54
N PHE A 20 25.05 7.04 27.16
CA PHE A 20 23.67 7.18 27.64
C PHE A 20 22.87 8.33 26.98
N THR A 21 23.30 8.83 25.83
CA THR A 21 22.39 9.52 24.94
C THR A 21 21.81 8.48 23.97
N GLY A 22 21.02 7.57 24.51
CA GLY A 22 20.11 6.76 23.72
C GLY A 22 19.17 7.72 23.01
N CYS A 23 19.14 7.63 21.69
CA CYS A 23 18.10 8.22 20.86
C CYS A 23 16.73 7.77 21.37
N GLY A 24 16.09 8.57 22.16
CA GLY A 24 14.66 8.59 22.18
C GLY A 24 14.26 9.29 20.88
N SER A 25 13.67 8.57 19.96
CA SER A 25 12.84 9.15 18.92
C SER A 25 11.68 9.84 19.63
N GLY A 26 11.95 11.05 20.10
CA GLY A 26 10.91 11.91 20.62
C GLY A 26 10.15 12.45 19.43
N SER A 27 8.94 11.95 19.22
CA SER A 27 7.93 12.75 18.55
C SER A 27 7.97 14.13 19.20
N SER A 28 8.37 15.15 18.45
CA SER A 28 8.28 16.53 18.92
C SER A 28 6.80 16.85 19.05
N GLU A 29 6.28 16.77 20.27
CA GLU A 29 5.01 17.37 20.64
C GLU A 29 5.19 18.88 20.53
N ASN A 30 4.90 19.42 19.34
CA ASN A 30 4.61 20.83 19.20
C ASN A 30 3.21 21.05 19.77
N GLU A 31 3.11 21.63 20.93
CA GLU A 31 1.84 22.12 21.47
C GLU A 31 1.21 23.06 20.43
N GLY A 32 0.20 22.59 19.69
CA GLY A 32 -0.57 23.34 18.69
C GLY A 32 -0.13 23.19 17.25
N GLY A 33 0.80 22.28 16.91
CA GLY A 33 1.23 21.98 15.53
C GLY A 33 0.59 20.72 14.95
N THR A 34 0.63 20.60 13.61
CA THR A 34 0.26 19.37 12.90
C THR A 34 1.25 18.27 13.27
N LYS A 35 0.73 17.10 13.67
CA LYS A 35 1.56 15.91 13.95
C LYS A 35 1.96 15.26 12.63
N GLU A 36 3.25 14.96 12.49
CA GLU A 36 3.80 14.32 11.30
C GLU A 36 4.07 12.83 11.58
N PHE A 37 3.68 11.99 10.61
CA PHE A 37 3.94 10.55 10.58
C PHE A 37 4.66 10.21 9.29
N THR A 38 5.45 9.14 9.34
CA THR A 38 6.14 8.58 8.17
C THR A 38 5.35 7.42 7.58
N ALA A 39 5.35 7.29 6.25
CA ALA A 39 4.74 6.16 5.56
C ALA A 39 5.62 5.65 4.42
N PHE A 40 5.59 4.34 4.20
CA PHE A 40 6.21 3.70 3.03
C PHE A 40 5.18 2.89 2.25
N TYR A 41 5.17 3.11 0.94
CA TYR A 41 4.30 2.41 -0.01
C TYR A 41 5.15 1.61 -1.00
N ALA A 42 5.04 0.27 -0.98
CA ALA A 42 5.80 -0.62 -1.84
C ALA A 42 5.19 -0.72 -3.25
N VAL A 43 4.83 0.41 -3.82
CA VAL A 43 4.35 0.58 -5.20
C VAL A 43 5.06 1.76 -5.84
N PRO A 44 5.24 1.78 -7.17
CA PRO A 44 5.76 2.94 -7.87
C PRO A 44 4.87 4.16 -7.64
N GLY A 45 5.47 5.25 -7.23
CA GLY A 45 4.75 6.50 -6.97
C GLY A 45 5.69 7.69 -7.04
N ALA A 46 5.15 8.84 -6.77
CA ALA A 46 5.88 10.08 -6.67
C ALA A 46 5.54 10.76 -5.35
N GLU A 47 6.55 11.33 -4.73
CA GLU A 47 6.39 12.18 -3.56
C GLU A 47 5.36 13.27 -3.84
N ILE A 48 4.38 13.42 -2.95
CA ILE A 48 3.38 14.46 -3.06
C ILE A 48 3.96 15.73 -2.46
N ASN A 49 3.91 16.79 -3.25
CA ASN A 49 4.42 18.09 -2.87
C ASN A 49 3.66 18.65 -1.64
N ASP A 50 4.39 19.22 -0.69
CA ASP A 50 3.85 19.91 0.50
C ASP A 50 2.87 21.04 0.17
N ASP A 51 2.95 21.61 -1.04
CA ASP A 51 2.02 22.65 -1.53
C ASP A 51 0.68 22.08 -2.04
N ASN A 52 0.47 20.75 -1.91
CA ASN A 52 -0.77 20.12 -2.37
C ASN A 52 -1.95 20.53 -1.48
N ASP A 53 -2.93 21.21 -2.08
CA ASP A 53 -4.10 21.75 -1.39
C ASP A 53 -4.90 20.66 -0.64
N ILE A 54 -4.96 19.43 -1.18
CA ILE A 54 -5.69 18.31 -0.57
C ILE A 54 -5.00 17.87 0.71
N GLN A 55 -3.69 17.71 0.69
CA GLN A 55 -2.92 17.38 1.90
C GLN A 55 -3.05 18.45 2.96
N GLN A 56 -3.00 19.73 2.60
CA GLN A 56 -3.19 20.83 3.52
C GLN A 56 -4.58 20.81 4.16
N ILE A 57 -5.64 20.58 3.39
CA ILE A 57 -7.01 20.46 3.90
C ILE A 57 -7.14 19.25 4.85
N ILE A 58 -6.50 18.13 4.52
CA ILE A 58 -6.49 16.95 5.41
C ILE A 58 -5.76 17.29 6.71
N ALA A 59 -4.59 17.90 6.61
CA ALA A 59 -3.80 18.30 7.79
C ALA A 59 -4.55 19.29 8.70
N GLU A 60 -5.24 20.27 8.13
CA GLU A 60 -6.07 21.21 8.88
C GLU A 60 -7.24 20.51 9.59
N LYS A 61 -7.88 19.55 8.91
CA LYS A 61 -9.05 18.84 9.47
C LYS A 61 -8.70 17.80 10.51
N THR A 62 -7.55 17.16 10.37
CA THR A 62 -7.14 16.01 11.19
C THR A 62 -6.09 16.35 12.23
N GLY A 63 -5.35 17.44 12.03
CA GLY A 63 -4.16 17.76 12.80
C GLY A 63 -2.97 16.85 12.49
N VAL A 64 -3.01 16.13 11.36
CA VAL A 64 -2.01 15.12 10.98
C VAL A 64 -1.52 15.36 9.57
N LYS A 65 -0.21 15.19 9.37
CA LYS A 65 0.48 15.16 8.06
C LYS A 65 1.23 13.84 7.93
N VAL A 66 1.39 13.35 6.72
CA VAL A 66 2.16 12.13 6.41
C VAL A 66 3.32 12.50 5.48
N ASP A 67 4.51 12.05 5.84
CA ASP A 67 5.70 12.10 5.00
C ASP A 67 5.85 10.74 4.32
N GLU A 68 5.73 10.70 2.99
CA GLU A 68 5.55 9.51 2.17
C GLU A 68 6.83 9.12 1.45
N THR A 69 7.13 7.82 1.44
CA THR A 69 8.19 7.24 0.64
C THR A 69 7.63 6.16 -0.28
N TRP A 70 8.02 6.18 -1.55
CA TRP A 70 7.54 5.29 -2.60
C TRP A 70 8.67 4.49 -3.23
N LEU A 71 8.36 3.42 -4.00
CA LEU A 71 9.37 2.72 -4.77
C LEU A 71 9.96 3.62 -5.87
N THR A 72 11.29 3.62 -5.98
CA THR A 72 12.05 4.42 -6.95
C THR A 72 12.85 3.56 -7.93
N GLY A 73 12.33 2.41 -8.33
CA GLY A 73 12.91 1.50 -9.31
C GLY A 73 13.37 0.14 -8.79
N GLN A 74 13.36 -0.07 -7.45
CA GLN A 74 13.53 -1.37 -6.83
C GLN A 74 12.20 -2.13 -6.77
N THR A 75 12.26 -3.45 -6.57
CA THR A 75 11.07 -4.26 -6.27
C THR A 75 10.58 -4.03 -4.83
N ALA A 76 9.31 -4.34 -4.56
CA ALA A 76 8.74 -4.33 -3.20
C ALA A 76 9.60 -5.18 -2.23
N SER A 77 9.98 -6.39 -2.66
CA SER A 77 10.80 -7.32 -1.88
C SER A 77 12.17 -6.75 -1.51
N GLU A 78 12.85 -6.07 -2.44
CA GLU A 78 14.16 -5.46 -2.18
C GLU A 78 14.05 -4.28 -1.21
N ALA A 79 13.05 -3.42 -1.40
CA ALA A 79 12.83 -2.27 -0.53
C ALA A 79 12.46 -2.70 0.90
N VAL A 80 11.49 -3.62 1.04
CA VAL A 80 11.08 -4.18 2.33
C VAL A 80 12.24 -4.92 2.99
N GLY A 81 13.01 -5.71 2.22
CA GLY A 81 14.20 -6.38 2.75
C GLY A 81 15.23 -5.40 3.31
N THR A 82 15.37 -4.22 2.71
CA THR A 82 16.25 -3.16 3.20
C THR A 82 15.74 -2.56 4.52
N LEU A 83 14.43 -2.30 4.64
CA LEU A 83 13.81 -1.82 5.88
C LEU A 83 14.00 -2.85 7.01
N ILE A 84 13.77 -4.13 6.74
CA ILE A 84 13.97 -5.21 7.71
C ILE A 84 15.44 -5.29 8.16
N ALA A 85 16.38 -5.19 7.23
CA ALA A 85 17.81 -5.24 7.55
C ALA A 85 18.27 -4.01 8.37
N GLY A 86 17.67 -2.85 8.13
CA GLY A 86 17.94 -1.62 8.88
C GLY A 86 17.30 -1.60 10.26
N GLY A 87 16.16 -2.25 10.43
CA GLY A 87 15.38 -2.21 11.66
C GLY A 87 14.76 -0.84 11.96
N ASP A 88 14.74 0.04 10.98
CA ASP A 88 14.16 1.38 11.07
C ASP A 88 12.91 1.42 10.18
N TYR A 89 11.75 1.34 10.84
CA TYR A 89 10.46 1.23 10.16
C TYR A 89 9.70 2.56 10.23
N PRO A 90 8.98 2.93 9.16
CA PRO A 90 8.05 4.06 9.21
C PRO A 90 6.86 3.76 10.14
N ASP A 91 6.10 4.80 10.49
CA ASP A 91 4.90 4.67 11.32
C ASP A 91 3.81 3.83 10.61
N PHE A 92 3.68 3.97 9.28
CA PHE A 92 2.76 3.21 8.45
C PHE A 92 3.51 2.55 7.29
N ILE A 93 3.10 1.34 6.93
CA ILE A 93 3.72 0.61 5.84
C ILE A 93 2.68 -0.18 5.03
N ASP A 94 2.71 0.02 3.72
CA ASP A 94 2.10 -0.87 2.74
C ASP A 94 3.23 -1.63 2.05
N GLY A 95 3.41 -2.88 2.42
CA GLY A 95 4.50 -3.73 1.90
C GLY A 95 4.18 -4.36 0.55
N GLY A 96 2.99 -4.12 -0.02
CA GLY A 96 2.56 -4.76 -1.25
C GLY A 96 2.72 -6.29 -1.17
N ASP A 97 3.26 -6.91 -2.21
CA ASP A 97 3.52 -8.36 -2.26
C ASP A 97 4.56 -8.85 -1.24
N ALA A 98 5.33 -7.93 -0.65
CA ALA A 98 6.32 -8.24 0.38
C ALA A 98 5.79 -8.12 1.82
N MET A 99 4.47 -7.91 2.01
CA MET A 99 3.87 -7.77 3.34
C MET A 99 4.13 -8.98 4.25
N GLY A 100 4.19 -10.17 3.67
CA GLY A 100 4.55 -11.41 4.39
C GLY A 100 5.94 -11.38 5.02
N GLN A 101 6.92 -10.74 4.38
CA GLN A 101 8.29 -10.62 4.92
C GLN A 101 8.32 -9.74 6.19
N LEU A 102 7.53 -8.66 6.22
CA LEU A 102 7.38 -7.80 7.41
C LEU A 102 6.76 -8.57 8.58
N TYR A 103 5.76 -9.40 8.30
CA TYR A 103 5.14 -10.26 9.31
C TYR A 103 6.12 -11.27 9.87
N GLU A 104 6.84 -12.00 9.01
CA GLU A 104 7.83 -13.00 9.42
C GLU A 104 9.01 -12.36 10.20
N ALA A 105 9.38 -11.13 9.87
CA ALA A 105 10.39 -10.38 10.58
C ALA A 105 9.93 -9.82 11.94
N GLY A 106 8.63 -9.94 12.27
CA GLY A 106 8.06 -9.35 13.49
C GLY A 106 8.07 -7.82 13.49
N ALA A 107 8.02 -7.20 12.31
CA ALA A 107 8.08 -5.76 12.13
C ALA A 107 6.72 -5.04 12.33
N LEU A 108 5.65 -5.81 12.43
CA LEU A 108 4.29 -5.30 12.49
C LEU A 108 3.71 -5.37 13.90
N VAL A 109 2.88 -4.40 14.23
CA VAL A 109 2.17 -4.31 15.51
C VAL A 109 0.82 -5.02 15.40
N PRO A 110 0.40 -5.86 16.37
CA PRO A 110 -0.94 -6.40 16.45
C PRO A 110 -1.97 -5.28 16.58
N LEU A 111 -2.89 -5.15 15.61
CA LEU A 111 -3.88 -4.08 15.56
C LEU A 111 -5.08 -4.35 16.48
N ASP A 112 -5.42 -5.61 16.70
CA ASP A 112 -6.57 -6.04 17.49
C ASP A 112 -6.47 -5.59 18.97
N ASP A 113 -5.28 -5.39 19.50
CA ASP A 113 -5.06 -4.85 20.85
C ASP A 113 -5.56 -3.40 21.00
N TYR A 114 -5.71 -2.68 19.89
CA TYR A 114 -6.08 -1.26 19.85
C TYR A 114 -7.47 -1.00 19.30
N LEU A 115 -8.11 -1.96 18.63
CA LEU A 115 -9.39 -1.74 17.92
C LEU A 115 -10.51 -1.24 18.81
N ASP A 116 -10.52 -1.59 20.09
CA ASP A 116 -11.54 -1.14 21.04
C ASP A 116 -11.46 0.37 21.31
N ASP A 117 -10.27 0.95 21.20
CA ASP A 117 -10.05 2.39 21.37
C ASP A 117 -10.45 3.21 20.13
N TYR A 118 -10.66 2.54 18.99
CA TYR A 118 -10.97 3.16 17.70
C TYR A 118 -12.30 2.64 17.11
N PRO A 119 -13.46 3.03 17.67
CA PRO A 119 -14.75 2.45 17.31
C PRO A 119 -15.13 2.64 15.84
N ASN A 120 -14.68 3.71 15.19
CA ASN A 120 -14.95 3.93 13.76
C ASN A 120 -14.19 2.94 12.88
N ILE A 121 -12.95 2.59 13.25
CA ILE A 121 -12.15 1.57 12.55
C ILE A 121 -12.76 0.20 12.82
N LYS A 122 -13.07 -0.10 14.07
CA LYS A 122 -13.68 -1.37 14.46
C LYS A 122 -15.01 -1.63 13.75
N ALA A 123 -15.84 -0.61 13.59
CA ALA A 123 -17.14 -0.71 12.91
C ALA A 123 -17.05 -0.84 11.38
N TYR A 124 -15.85 -0.69 10.81
CA TYR A 124 -15.67 -0.79 9.36
C TYR A 124 -15.88 -2.22 8.84
N TYR A 125 -15.52 -3.22 9.64
CA TYR A 125 -15.73 -4.64 9.37
C TYR A 125 -16.64 -5.28 10.42
N THR A 126 -17.37 -6.31 10.02
CA THR A 126 -18.07 -7.21 10.93
C THR A 126 -17.08 -8.13 11.67
N ASP A 127 -17.51 -8.76 12.74
CA ASP A 127 -16.67 -9.71 13.50
C ASP A 127 -16.20 -10.88 12.60
N GLU A 128 -17.02 -11.33 11.65
CA GLU A 128 -16.65 -12.39 10.71
C GLU A 128 -15.54 -11.91 9.76
N GLU A 129 -15.63 -10.67 9.26
CA GLU A 129 -14.64 -10.07 8.38
C GLU A 129 -13.32 -9.83 9.12
N TRP A 130 -13.37 -9.32 10.35
CA TRP A 130 -12.20 -9.19 11.21
C TRP A 130 -11.51 -10.55 11.44
N ASN A 131 -12.29 -11.63 11.64
CA ASN A 131 -11.74 -12.96 11.81
C ASN A 131 -11.02 -13.48 10.55
N LYS A 132 -11.43 -13.08 9.35
CA LYS A 132 -10.74 -13.43 8.09
C LYS A 132 -9.36 -12.78 7.95
N LEU A 133 -9.14 -11.66 8.64
CA LEU A 133 -7.85 -10.95 8.64
C LEU A 133 -6.84 -11.51 9.65
N ARG A 134 -7.29 -12.40 10.56
CA ARG A 134 -6.39 -12.98 11.56
C ARG A 134 -5.37 -13.92 10.93
N ARG A 135 -4.15 -13.77 11.39
CA ARG A 135 -3.05 -14.67 11.04
C ARG A 135 -3.09 -15.92 11.93
N ASP A 136 -2.18 -16.87 11.67
CA ASP A 136 -2.11 -18.16 12.36
C ASP A 136 -1.90 -18.04 13.87
N ASP A 137 -1.30 -16.95 14.33
CA ASP A 137 -1.11 -16.63 15.75
C ASP A 137 -2.35 -16.01 16.42
N GLY A 138 -3.41 -15.79 15.65
CA GLY A 138 -4.68 -15.25 16.11
C GLY A 138 -4.78 -13.71 16.09
N HIS A 139 -3.72 -13.01 15.70
CA HIS A 139 -3.68 -11.55 15.67
C HIS A 139 -3.92 -10.98 14.26
N ILE A 140 -4.30 -9.69 14.22
CA ILE A 140 -4.51 -8.90 13.01
C ILE A 140 -3.37 -7.88 12.92
N TYR A 141 -2.63 -7.87 11.81
CA TYR A 141 -1.46 -7.00 11.61
C TYR A 141 -1.66 -5.95 10.53
N TRP A 142 -2.62 -6.14 9.63
CA TRP A 142 -2.95 -5.17 8.59
C TRP A 142 -4.41 -5.23 8.17
N ILE A 143 -4.87 -4.16 7.58
CA ILE A 143 -6.20 -4.02 6.98
C ILE A 143 -6.00 -4.03 5.47
N GLN A 144 -6.81 -4.79 4.74
CA GLN A 144 -6.70 -4.85 3.29
C GLN A 144 -7.21 -3.55 2.65
N GLN A 145 -6.46 -3.07 1.67
CA GLN A 145 -6.74 -1.83 0.97
C GLN A 145 -7.98 -1.96 0.06
N PHE A 146 -8.04 -3.04 -0.71
CA PHE A 146 -9.15 -3.34 -1.60
C PHE A 146 -10.03 -4.40 -0.93
N GLN A 147 -11.15 -4.08 -0.50
CA GLN A 147 -12.21 -4.72 0.27
C GLN A 147 -12.55 -6.19 -0.04
N ASN A 148 -11.61 -7.01 -0.46
CA ASN A 148 -11.81 -8.44 -0.73
C ASN A 148 -12.32 -9.25 0.47
N VAL A 149 -12.37 -8.63 1.65
CA VAL A 149 -12.85 -9.24 2.88
C VAL A 149 -14.36 -9.19 2.99
N LYS A 150 -15.00 -8.14 2.45
CA LYS A 150 -16.44 -7.91 2.65
C LYS A 150 -17.34 -8.90 1.91
N GLY A 151 -16.90 -9.53 0.83
CA GLY A 151 -17.64 -10.58 0.13
C GLY A 151 -19.03 -10.20 -0.40
N GLU A 152 -19.53 -9.04 -0.03
CA GLU A 152 -20.82 -8.50 -0.41
C GLU A 152 -20.72 -7.40 -1.48
N GLU A 153 -19.54 -7.17 -1.99
CA GLU A 153 -19.39 -6.25 -3.10
C GLU A 153 -20.16 -6.79 -4.30
N LYS A 154 -21.40 -6.42 -4.30
CA LYS A 154 -22.17 -6.33 -5.55
C LYS A 154 -21.52 -5.18 -6.29
N ALA A 155 -20.38 -5.48 -6.91
CA ALA A 155 -19.62 -4.50 -7.66
C ALA A 155 -20.50 -3.98 -8.78
N THR A 156 -21.15 -2.87 -8.55
CA THR A 156 -21.65 -2.02 -9.61
C THR A 156 -20.51 -1.19 -10.20
N THR A 157 -19.35 -1.22 -9.55
CA THR A 157 -18.11 -0.57 -9.97
C THR A 157 -17.03 -1.65 -10.12
N HIS A 158 -16.50 -1.78 -11.31
CA HIS A 158 -15.49 -2.78 -11.68
C HIS A 158 -14.07 -2.21 -11.69
N ASN A 159 -13.83 -1.05 -11.09
CA ASN A 159 -12.52 -0.36 -11.07
C ASN A 159 -11.82 -0.31 -12.44
N ASP A 160 -12.59 -0.12 -13.51
CA ASP A 160 -12.17 -0.19 -14.90
C ASP A 160 -11.68 -1.57 -15.39
N GLU A 161 -11.79 -2.61 -14.57
CA GLU A 161 -11.51 -3.99 -14.95
C GLU A 161 -12.77 -4.67 -15.49
N ALA A 162 -12.84 -4.85 -16.81
CA ALA A 162 -14.01 -5.43 -17.46
C ALA A 162 -13.67 -6.00 -18.85
N PHE A 163 -14.54 -6.84 -19.36
CA PHE A 163 -14.55 -7.20 -20.77
C PHE A 163 -15.20 -6.09 -21.57
N TRP A 164 -14.39 -5.28 -22.23
CA TRP A 164 -14.84 -4.12 -22.98
C TRP A 164 -15.19 -4.49 -24.42
N ILE A 165 -16.29 -3.96 -24.94
CA ILE A 165 -16.67 -4.05 -26.35
C ILE A 165 -16.65 -2.64 -26.94
N GLN A 166 -15.98 -2.47 -28.08
CA GLN A 166 -16.01 -1.20 -28.79
C GLN A 166 -17.42 -0.91 -29.30
N THR A 167 -17.86 0.35 -29.17
CA THR A 167 -19.20 0.77 -29.61
C THR A 167 -19.49 0.41 -31.06
N ARG A 168 -18.51 0.51 -31.96
CA ARG A 168 -18.64 0.13 -33.37
C ARG A 168 -19.02 -1.35 -33.57
N VAL A 169 -18.57 -2.25 -32.69
CA VAL A 169 -18.92 -3.69 -32.74
C VAL A 169 -20.38 -3.89 -32.33
N LEU A 170 -20.79 -3.21 -31.26
CA LEU A 170 -22.18 -3.24 -30.82
C LEU A 170 -23.14 -2.63 -31.85
N GLU A 171 -22.78 -1.50 -32.46
CA GLU A 171 -23.53 -0.86 -33.55
C GLU A 171 -23.69 -1.79 -34.75
N TRP A 172 -22.61 -2.43 -35.17
CA TRP A 172 -22.61 -3.39 -36.29
C TRP A 172 -23.55 -4.58 -36.00
N ALA A 173 -23.53 -5.10 -34.78
CA ALA A 173 -24.34 -6.26 -34.36
C ALA A 173 -25.78 -5.89 -33.95
N GLY A 174 -26.14 -4.61 -33.90
CA GLY A 174 -27.47 -4.16 -33.52
C GLY A 174 -27.73 -4.20 -32.01
N TYR A 175 -26.67 -4.00 -31.19
CA TYR A 175 -26.72 -3.98 -29.72
C TYR A 175 -27.28 -5.26 -29.09
N PRO A 176 -26.69 -6.43 -29.35
CA PRO A 176 -27.12 -7.67 -28.72
C PRO A 176 -26.90 -7.63 -27.20
N GLU A 177 -27.70 -8.39 -26.46
CA GLU A 177 -27.39 -8.70 -25.08
C GLU A 177 -26.22 -9.71 -25.05
N VAL A 178 -25.19 -9.42 -24.24
CA VAL A 178 -24.01 -10.26 -24.05
C VAL A 178 -23.91 -10.57 -22.56
N ASN A 179 -24.20 -11.81 -22.17
CA ASN A 179 -24.31 -12.23 -20.78
C ASN A 179 -23.23 -13.24 -20.37
N THR A 180 -22.54 -13.84 -21.34
CA THR A 180 -21.51 -14.86 -21.10
C THR A 180 -20.24 -14.55 -21.88
N LEU A 181 -19.12 -15.16 -21.48
CA LEU A 181 -17.85 -15.04 -22.19
C LEU A 181 -17.93 -15.67 -23.58
N ASP A 182 -18.66 -16.77 -23.74
CA ASP A 182 -18.83 -17.41 -25.04
C ASP A 182 -19.55 -16.45 -26.01
N GLU A 183 -20.67 -15.83 -25.59
CA GLU A 183 -21.37 -14.82 -26.38
C GLU A 183 -20.48 -13.61 -26.71
N TYR A 184 -19.61 -13.21 -25.77
CA TYR A 184 -18.68 -12.12 -25.98
C TYR A 184 -17.66 -12.47 -27.08
N PHE A 185 -17.03 -13.63 -27.02
CA PHE A 185 -16.06 -14.05 -28.02
C PHE A 185 -16.70 -14.38 -29.37
N ASP A 186 -17.87 -14.99 -29.40
CA ASP A 186 -18.62 -15.25 -30.63
C ASP A 186 -18.98 -13.94 -31.35
N LEU A 187 -19.34 -12.90 -30.60
CA LEU A 187 -19.60 -11.57 -31.16
C LEU A 187 -18.34 -10.97 -31.81
N LEU A 188 -17.21 -11.04 -31.10
CA LEU A 188 -15.93 -10.51 -31.62
C LEU A 188 -15.48 -11.30 -32.87
N GLU A 189 -15.56 -12.62 -32.86
CA GLU A 189 -15.23 -13.46 -34.00
C GLU A 189 -16.09 -13.14 -35.22
N SER A 190 -17.41 -13.07 -35.06
CA SER A 190 -18.34 -12.68 -36.13
C SER A 190 -18.05 -11.29 -36.69
N TYR A 191 -17.69 -10.33 -35.82
CA TYR A 191 -17.30 -9.00 -36.28
C TYR A 191 -16.00 -9.02 -37.08
N MET A 192 -15.02 -9.79 -36.64
CA MET A 192 -13.71 -9.93 -37.32
C MET A 192 -13.83 -10.58 -38.68
N GLU A 193 -14.65 -11.64 -38.80
CA GLU A 193 -14.92 -12.30 -40.09
C GLU A 193 -15.51 -11.31 -41.11
N ALA A 194 -16.42 -10.43 -40.65
CA ALA A 194 -17.06 -9.45 -41.51
C ALA A 194 -16.19 -8.19 -41.76
N ASN A 195 -15.27 -7.87 -40.85
CA ASN A 195 -14.47 -6.66 -40.87
C ASN A 195 -12.98 -6.97 -40.56
N PRO A 196 -12.27 -7.68 -41.44
CA PRO A 196 -10.89 -8.13 -41.18
C PRO A 196 -9.88 -6.98 -41.12
N THR A 197 -10.22 -5.81 -41.69
CA THR A 197 -9.35 -4.62 -41.72
C THR A 197 -10.09 -3.40 -41.24
N MET A 198 -9.33 -2.46 -40.68
CA MET A 198 -9.77 -1.12 -40.32
C MET A 198 -9.94 -0.24 -41.55
N GLU A 199 -10.55 0.95 -41.41
CA GLU A 199 -10.75 1.92 -42.51
C GLU A 199 -9.43 2.38 -43.15
N ASP A 200 -8.34 2.41 -42.37
CA ASP A 200 -7.00 2.77 -42.84
C ASP A 200 -6.23 1.61 -43.51
N GLY A 201 -6.86 0.44 -43.60
CA GLY A 201 -6.31 -0.78 -44.20
C GLY A 201 -5.42 -1.60 -43.27
N THR A 202 -5.27 -1.22 -42.01
CA THR A 202 -4.58 -2.04 -41.01
C THR A 202 -5.44 -3.23 -40.58
N GLU A 203 -4.79 -4.31 -40.14
CA GLU A 203 -5.48 -5.49 -39.59
C GLU A 203 -6.26 -5.12 -38.33
N ASN A 204 -7.48 -5.60 -38.23
CA ASN A 204 -8.32 -5.44 -37.05
C ASN A 204 -7.84 -6.41 -35.97
N ILE A 205 -7.60 -5.92 -34.74
CA ILE A 205 -7.19 -6.76 -33.61
C ILE A 205 -8.47 -7.13 -32.81
N PRO A 206 -8.81 -8.41 -32.72
CA PRO A 206 -10.07 -8.84 -32.14
C PRO A 206 -10.13 -8.62 -30.63
N TYR A 207 -8.98 -8.82 -29.95
CA TYR A 207 -8.93 -8.78 -28.49
C TYR A 207 -7.52 -8.44 -28.01
N THR A 208 -7.45 -7.62 -26.99
CA THR A 208 -6.20 -7.32 -26.28
C THR A 208 -6.42 -7.50 -24.79
N ILE A 209 -5.45 -8.08 -24.10
CA ILE A 209 -5.45 -8.24 -22.66
C ILE A 209 -4.14 -7.72 -22.10
N LEU A 210 -4.23 -7.02 -20.98
CA LEU A 210 -3.07 -6.68 -20.19
C LEU A 210 -2.72 -7.89 -19.32
N CYS A 211 -1.50 -8.40 -19.48
CA CYS A 211 -0.95 -9.45 -18.63
C CYS A 211 0.26 -8.86 -17.91
N GLU A 212 0.33 -9.06 -16.62
CA GLU A 212 1.55 -8.84 -15.85
C GLU A 212 2.33 -10.17 -15.83
N ASP A 213 3.66 -10.08 -16.05
CA ASP A 213 4.57 -11.23 -16.06
C ASP A 213 4.93 -11.69 -14.64
#